data_04b223993d429514e6fc83eb53cc3714
#
_entry.id   04b223993d429514e6fc83eb53cc3714
#
_cell.length_a   1.000
_cell.length_b   1.000
_cell.length_c   1.000
_cell.angle_alpha   90.00
_cell.angle_beta   90.00
_cell.angle_gamma   90.00
#
_symmetry.space_group_name_H-M   'P 1'
#
loop_
_entity.id
_entity.type
_entity.pdbx_description
1 polymer ?
#
loop_
_entity_poly.entity_id
_entity_poly.type
_entity_poly.pdbx_seq_one_letter_code
_entity_poly.pdbx_strand_id
1 'polypeptide(L)' 'MQSNTQQGSHMYVLTMQNRQESACTLSGTYTPPPGLTRFDILAQLRLDAVRQYPSMEGAVVLHFAFEPNTV' A
#
# COMPACT_ATOMS: atom_id res chain seq x y z
N MET A 1 -19.84 -18.64 3.45
CA MET A 1 -19.72 -17.96 2.70
C MET A 1 -18.69 -17.95 1.89
N GLN A 2 -18.47 -18.11 1.31
CA GLN A 2 -17.48 -18.05 0.67
C GLN A 2 -17.20 -16.92 0.08
N SER A 3 -16.42 -16.57 0.31
CA SER A 3 -16.11 -15.34 -0.20
C SER A 3 -15.86 -15.41 -1.66
N ASN A 4 -16.47 -14.54 -2.37
CA ASN A 4 -16.17 -14.43 -3.75
C ASN A 4 -15.12 -13.40 -4.02
N THR A 5 -14.55 -12.84 -2.98
CA THR A 5 -13.51 -11.83 -3.15
C THR A 5 -12.27 -12.47 -3.70
N GLN A 6 -11.83 -11.99 -4.83
CA GLN A 6 -10.62 -12.47 -5.44
C GLN A 6 -9.45 -11.61 -4.99
N GLN A 7 -8.46 -12.23 -4.40
CA GLN A 7 -7.28 -11.52 -3.95
C GLN A 7 -6.32 -11.27 -5.12
N GLY A 8 -5.51 -10.23 -4.98
CA GLY A 8 -4.50 -9.93 -5.95
C GLY A 8 -3.31 -10.85 -5.87
N SER A 9 -2.42 -10.73 -6.83
CA SER A 9 -1.25 -11.61 -6.94
C SER A 9 -0.18 -11.29 -5.92
N HIS A 10 -0.21 -10.08 -5.37
CA HIS A 10 0.80 -9.63 -4.42
C HIS A 10 0.13 -9.05 -3.20
N MET A 11 0.84 -9.11 -2.09
CA MET A 11 0.41 -8.50 -0.84
C MET A 11 1.32 -7.33 -0.52
N TYR A 12 0.73 -6.24 -0.02
CA TYR A 12 1.52 -5.07 0.35
C TYR A 12 1.25 -4.67 1.79
N VAL A 13 2.25 -4.06 2.39
CA VAL A 13 2.14 -3.37 3.68
C VAL A 13 2.86 -2.04 3.52
N LEU A 14 2.20 -0.96 3.89
CA LEU A 14 2.78 0.38 3.79
C LEU A 14 2.50 1.12 5.09
N THR A 15 3.55 1.55 5.77
CA THR A 15 3.43 2.34 6.99
C THR A 15 4.04 3.72 6.75
N MET A 16 3.27 4.76 7.07
CA MET A 16 3.69 6.14 6.88
C MET A 16 3.47 6.91 8.18
N GLN A 17 4.25 7.97 8.36
CA GLN A 17 4.12 8.83 9.53
C GLN A 17 4.20 10.29 9.09
N ASN A 18 3.28 11.10 9.60
CA ASN A 18 3.25 12.51 9.25
C ASN A 18 4.03 13.35 10.27
N ARG A 19 4.04 14.66 10.08
CA ARG A 19 4.83 15.57 10.93
C ARG A 19 4.31 15.64 12.36
N GLN A 20 3.02 15.36 12.56
CA GLN A 20 2.44 15.34 13.90
C GLN A 20 2.66 14.00 14.58
N GLU A 21 3.51 13.15 13.99
CA GLU A 21 3.84 11.84 14.54
C GLU A 21 2.65 10.88 14.54
N SER A 22 1.63 11.17 13.74
CA SER A 22 0.56 10.22 13.50
C SER A 22 0.98 9.26 12.41
N ALA A 23 0.73 7.98 12.63
CA ALA A 23 1.13 6.95 11.68
C ALA A 23 -0.09 6.19 11.22
N CYS A 24 0.00 5.64 10.01
CA CYS A 24 -1.01 4.73 9.51
C CYS A 24 -0.33 3.57 8.81
N THR A 25 -0.97 2.43 8.84
CA THR A 25 -0.52 1.26 8.10
C THR A 25 -1.65 0.79 7.21
N LEU A 26 -1.36 0.68 5.92
CA LEU A 26 -2.29 0.10 4.97
C LEU A 26 -1.77 -1.25 4.55
N SER A 27 -2.67 -2.19 4.35
CA SER A 27 -2.30 -3.51 3.87
C SER A 27 -3.41 -4.02 2.97
N GLY A 28 -3.04 -4.91 2.07
CA GLY A 28 -4.01 -5.48 1.15
C GLY A 28 -3.31 -6.26 0.08
N THR A 29 -4.06 -6.57 -0.96
CA THR A 29 -3.52 -7.28 -2.12
C THR A 29 -3.70 -6.43 -3.36
N TYR A 30 -2.87 -6.71 -4.36
CA TYR A 30 -2.85 -5.92 -5.58
C TYR A 30 -2.26 -6.76 -6.69
N THR A 31 -2.84 -6.63 -7.88
CA THR A 31 -2.28 -7.27 -9.06
C THR A 31 -1.73 -6.16 -9.94
N PRO A 32 -0.41 -5.97 -9.97
CA PRO A 32 0.16 -4.86 -10.72
C PRO A 32 0.04 -5.10 -12.22
N PRO A 33 -0.24 -4.04 -12.99
CA PRO A 33 -0.16 -4.15 -14.44
C PRO A 33 1.27 -4.50 -14.87
N PRO A 34 1.42 -5.12 -16.04
CA PRO A 34 2.77 -5.42 -16.52
C PRO A 34 3.58 -4.15 -16.70
N GLY A 35 4.87 -4.25 -16.42
CA GLY A 35 5.80 -3.14 -16.64
C GLY A 35 5.99 -2.20 -15.50
N LEU A 36 5.19 -2.31 -14.43
CA LEU A 36 5.39 -1.44 -13.27
C LEU A 36 6.51 -1.99 -12.39
N THR A 37 7.32 -1.08 -11.88
CA THR A 37 8.34 -1.44 -10.91
C THR A 37 7.76 -1.36 -9.51
N ARG A 38 8.51 -1.91 -8.56
CA ARG A 38 8.10 -1.81 -7.15
C ARG A 38 8.02 -0.35 -6.70
N PHE A 39 8.90 0.50 -7.22
CA PHE A 39 8.88 1.91 -6.89
C PHE A 39 7.60 2.58 -7.42
N ASP A 40 7.16 2.20 -8.62
CA ASP A 40 5.92 2.73 -9.18
C ASP A 40 4.73 2.35 -8.31
N ILE A 41 4.71 1.10 -7.82
CA ILE A 41 3.64 0.64 -6.94
C ILE A 41 3.62 1.43 -5.65
N LEU A 42 4.79 1.68 -5.06
CA LEU A 42 4.87 2.49 -3.84
C LEU A 42 4.28 3.87 -4.07
N ALA A 43 4.60 4.50 -5.20
CA ALA A 43 4.08 5.84 -5.50
C ALA A 43 2.55 5.83 -5.57
N GLN A 44 1.97 4.81 -6.20
CA GLN A 44 0.52 4.72 -6.29
C GLN A 44 -0.12 4.49 -4.93
N LEU A 45 0.48 3.62 -4.13
CA LEU A 45 -0.06 3.33 -2.80
C LEU A 45 0.01 4.55 -1.89
N ARG A 46 1.05 5.38 -2.04
CA ARG A 46 1.13 6.62 -1.28
C ARG A 46 0.01 7.57 -1.65
N LEU A 47 -0.32 7.67 -2.93
CA LEU A 47 -1.45 8.50 -3.35
C LEU A 47 -2.76 7.98 -2.77
N ASP A 48 -2.95 6.67 -2.77
CA ASP A 48 -4.15 6.08 -2.18
C ASP A 48 -4.22 6.36 -0.69
N ALA A 49 -3.09 6.30 -0.01
CA ALA A 49 -3.05 6.59 1.42
C ALA A 49 -3.48 8.01 1.71
N VAL A 50 -3.04 8.96 0.89
CA VAL A 50 -3.43 10.37 1.08
C VAL A 50 -4.91 10.57 0.80
N ARG A 51 -5.46 9.84 -0.17
CA ARG A 51 -6.90 9.92 -0.45
C ARG A 51 -7.71 9.43 0.74
N GLN A 52 -7.28 8.34 1.38
CA GLN A 52 -7.97 7.82 2.54
C GLN A 52 -7.72 8.66 3.79
N TYR A 53 -6.52 9.15 3.94
CA TYR A 53 -6.09 9.90 5.12
C TYR A 53 -5.37 11.15 4.66
N PRO A 54 -6.12 12.24 4.38
CA PRO A 54 -5.48 13.46 3.87
C PRO A 54 -4.38 14.02 4.76
N SER A 55 -4.40 13.70 6.05
CA SER A 55 -3.35 14.15 6.96
C SER A 55 -2.00 13.51 6.65
N MET A 56 -1.97 12.50 5.78
CA MET A 56 -0.74 11.83 5.41
C MET A 56 -0.04 12.49 4.22
N GLU A 57 -0.57 13.59 3.73
CA GLU A 57 0.11 14.28 2.64
C GLU A 57 1.49 14.73 3.12
N GLY A 58 2.53 14.40 2.35
CA GLY A 58 3.89 14.71 2.74
C GLY A 58 4.48 13.80 3.80
N ALA A 59 3.75 12.78 4.23
CA ALA A 59 4.25 11.86 5.24
C ALA A 59 5.44 11.06 4.70
N VAL A 60 6.29 10.60 5.63
CA VAL A 60 7.43 9.76 5.26
C VAL A 60 7.02 8.31 5.34
N VAL A 61 7.68 7.49 4.52
CA VAL A 61 7.46 6.05 4.52
C VAL A 61 8.39 5.43 5.56
N LEU A 62 7.82 4.74 6.53
CA LEU A 62 8.59 4.03 7.53
C LEU A 62 8.86 2.60 7.12
N HIS A 63 7.95 1.98 6.37
CA HIS A 63 8.08 0.59 5.99
C HIS A 63 7.24 0.35 4.75
N PHE A 64 7.76 -0.44 3.83
CA PHE A 64 7.03 -0.86 2.64
C PHE A 64 7.46 -2.27 2.28
N ALA A 65 6.49 -3.15 2.13
CA ALA A 65 6.71 -4.50 1.65
C ALA A 65 5.75 -4.79 0.52
N PHE A 66 6.23 -5.48 -0.49
CA PHE A 66 5.42 -5.87 -1.64
C PHE A 66 5.91 -7.23 -2.08
N GLU A 67 5.16 -8.27 -1.76
CA GLU A 67 5.59 -9.65 -1.90
C GLU A 67 4.54 -10.46 -2.63
N PRO A 68 4.92 -11.56 -3.25
CA PRO A 68 3.91 -12.47 -3.80
C PRO A 68 2.93 -12.92 -2.72
N ASN A 69 1.65 -13.03 -3.11
CA ASN A 69 0.59 -13.38 -2.17
C ASN A 69 0.39 -14.90 -2.13
N THR A 70 1.48 -15.64 -2.14
CA THR A 70 1.48 -17.10 -2.02
C THR A 70 2.49 -17.50 -1.00
N VAL A 71 2.22 -18.61 -0.32
CA VAL A 71 3.16 -19.12 0.69
C VAL A 71 3.89 -20.34 0.21
#